data_028a72fe89ca478380c5bc6d79360ea8
#
_entry.id   028a72fe89ca478380c5bc6d79360ea8
#
_cell.length_a   1.000
_cell.length_b   1.000
_cell.length_c   1.000
_cell.angle_alpha   90.00
_cell.angle_beta   90.00
_cell.angle_gamma   90.00
#
_symmetry.space_group_name_H-M   'P 1'
#
loop_
_entity.id
_entity.type
_entity.pdbx_description
1 polymer ?
#
loop_
_entity_poly.entity_id
_entity_poly.type
_entity_poly.pdbx_seq_one_letter_code
_entity_poly.pdbx_strand_id
1 'polypeptide(L)'
;TRIERRGDNYVINGRKWWTSGAGDPRCAIYITMGKTDPEAPRHSQQSMVLVPANTPGITVVRPLSVFGYDDAPHGHMEVLFKDVTVPVSNILLGEGRGFEIAQGRLGPGRIHHCMRLIGLAERALEYMCKRASARVAFGKTVASQTVTQERIAEARCRIDMARLLTLKAAWLMDIAGNKVAKNEIAMIKVVAPNMACQVIDWAMQVHGGGGVSGDFPLAYSYATARTLRFADGPDEVHRNAIAKLELGKYAANPREVEMPITRGS
;
A
#
# COMPACT_ATOMS: atom_id res chain seq x y z
N THR A 1 -3.93 -15.12 14.30
CA THR A 1 -4.68 -16.32 13.82
C THR A 1 -3.75 -17.51 13.89
N ARG A 2 -4.21 -18.58 14.52
CA ARG A 2 -3.54 -19.87 14.65
C ARG A 2 -4.20 -20.85 13.68
N ILE A 3 -3.40 -21.71 13.08
CA ILE A 3 -3.83 -22.80 12.22
C ILE A 3 -3.20 -24.08 12.78
N GLU A 4 -4.01 -25.02 13.25
CA GLU A 4 -3.55 -26.29 13.80
C GLU A 4 -3.91 -27.42 12.86
N ARG A 5 -2.97 -28.31 12.55
CA ARG A 5 -3.27 -29.55 11.88
C ARG A 5 -3.84 -30.57 12.88
N ARG A 6 -5.02 -31.11 12.59
CA ARG A 6 -5.69 -32.19 13.34
C ARG A 6 -6.10 -33.29 12.37
N GLY A 7 -5.27 -34.31 12.26
CA GLY A 7 -5.46 -35.40 11.27
C GLY A 7 -5.43 -34.83 9.83
N ASP A 8 -6.49 -35.06 9.08
CA ASP A 8 -6.66 -34.64 7.70
C ASP A 8 -7.28 -33.22 7.55
N ASN A 9 -7.36 -32.46 8.64
CA ASN A 9 -7.94 -31.13 8.65
C ASN A 9 -7.01 -30.12 9.30
N TYR A 10 -7.19 -28.84 8.90
CA TYR A 10 -6.74 -27.66 9.65
C TYR A 10 -7.89 -27.07 10.45
N VAL A 11 -7.63 -26.74 11.71
CA VAL A 11 -8.54 -25.98 12.58
C VAL A 11 -7.99 -24.58 12.76
N ILE A 12 -8.79 -23.58 12.41
CA ILE A 12 -8.39 -22.17 12.37
C ILE A 12 -9.12 -21.40 13.46
N ASN A 13 -8.35 -20.72 14.31
CA ASN A 13 -8.84 -19.87 15.38
C ASN A 13 -8.16 -18.51 15.38
N GLY A 14 -8.92 -17.45 15.56
CA GLY A 14 -8.40 -16.12 15.69
C GLY A 14 -9.32 -15.04 15.16
N ARG A 15 -8.87 -13.81 15.29
CA ARG A 15 -9.56 -12.60 14.86
C ARG A 15 -8.71 -11.86 13.84
N LYS A 16 -9.29 -11.52 12.71
CA LYS A 16 -8.69 -10.73 11.65
C LYS A 16 -9.33 -9.35 11.63
N TRP A 17 -8.50 -8.36 11.42
CA TRP A 17 -8.90 -6.97 11.30
C TRP A 17 -8.45 -6.43 9.94
N TRP A 18 -9.21 -5.56 9.32
CA TRP A 18 -8.95 -5.04 7.97
C TRP A 18 -8.93 -6.12 6.88
N THR A 19 -9.87 -7.05 6.94
CA THR A 19 -10.02 -8.10 5.93
C THR A 19 -10.78 -7.54 4.74
N SER A 20 -10.05 -7.06 3.74
CA SER A 20 -10.62 -6.42 2.55
C SER A 20 -11.40 -7.43 1.72
N GLY A 21 -12.62 -7.05 1.32
CA GLY A 21 -13.51 -7.87 0.50
C GLY A 21 -14.28 -8.94 1.24
N ALA A 22 -14.05 -9.15 2.55
CA ALA A 22 -14.74 -10.20 3.30
C ALA A 22 -16.26 -9.93 3.50
N GLY A 23 -16.70 -8.69 3.37
CA GLY A 23 -18.12 -8.31 3.44
C GLY A 23 -18.83 -8.28 2.08
N ASP A 24 -18.10 -8.48 0.98
CA ASP A 24 -18.70 -8.50 -0.35
C ASP A 24 -19.59 -9.75 -0.51
N PRO A 25 -20.86 -9.62 -0.91
CA PRO A 25 -21.74 -10.77 -1.14
C PRO A 25 -21.23 -11.79 -2.16
N ARG A 26 -20.29 -11.38 -3.02
CA ARG A 26 -19.65 -12.23 -4.02
C ARG A 26 -18.41 -12.94 -3.50
N CYS A 27 -17.97 -12.66 -2.27
CA CYS A 27 -16.80 -13.31 -1.67
C CYS A 27 -17.08 -14.81 -1.43
N ALA A 28 -16.42 -15.66 -2.19
CA ALA A 28 -16.59 -17.11 -2.10
C ALA A 28 -15.50 -17.78 -1.25
N ILE A 29 -14.31 -17.18 -1.13
CA ILE A 29 -13.14 -17.79 -0.47
C ILE A 29 -12.34 -16.73 0.28
N TYR A 30 -11.91 -17.05 1.49
CA TYR A 30 -10.88 -16.33 2.23
C TYR A 30 -9.51 -17.00 2.03
N ILE A 31 -8.51 -16.22 1.60
CA ILE A 31 -7.10 -16.64 1.66
C ILE A 31 -6.58 -16.30 3.04
N THR A 32 -6.59 -17.29 3.94
CA THR A 32 -6.33 -17.06 5.35
C THR A 32 -4.89 -17.37 5.71
N MET A 33 -4.13 -16.34 6.09
CA MET A 33 -2.77 -16.49 6.63
C MET A 33 -2.83 -16.63 8.15
N GLY A 34 -2.15 -17.63 8.70
CA GLY A 34 -2.05 -17.85 10.15
C GLY A 34 -0.78 -18.60 10.50
N LYS A 35 -0.44 -18.63 11.80
CA LYS A 35 0.71 -19.39 12.30
C LYS A 35 0.35 -20.87 12.39
N THR A 36 1.12 -21.71 11.70
CA THR A 36 1.08 -23.18 11.80
C THR A 36 2.13 -23.70 12.77
N ASP A 37 3.30 -23.09 12.79
CA ASP A 37 4.40 -23.42 13.71
C ASP A 37 5.02 -22.15 14.29
N PRO A 38 4.68 -21.75 15.53
CA PRO A 38 5.25 -20.58 16.18
C PRO A 38 6.75 -20.70 16.50
N GLU A 39 7.27 -21.92 16.64
CA GLU A 39 8.67 -22.19 17.00
C GLU A 39 9.60 -22.26 15.78
N ALA A 40 9.04 -22.36 14.58
CA ALA A 40 9.80 -22.34 13.34
C ALA A 40 10.55 -21.01 13.14
N PRO A 41 11.60 -20.96 12.30
CA PRO A 41 12.25 -19.72 11.92
C PRO A 41 11.27 -18.66 11.46
N ARG A 42 11.51 -17.38 11.80
CA ARG A 42 10.59 -16.24 11.65
C ARG A 42 9.78 -16.20 10.33
N HIS A 43 10.41 -16.58 9.23
CA HIS A 43 9.77 -16.53 7.90
C HIS A 43 9.06 -17.83 7.51
N SER A 44 9.11 -18.86 8.36
CA SER A 44 8.47 -20.17 8.15
C SER A 44 7.37 -20.47 9.17
N GLN A 45 6.98 -19.50 9.99
CA GLN A 45 5.94 -19.69 11.01
C GLN A 45 4.53 -19.70 10.43
N GLN A 46 4.32 -19.06 9.28
CA GLN A 46 2.99 -18.82 8.72
C GLN A 46 2.73 -19.70 7.50
N SER A 47 1.49 -20.12 7.37
CA SER A 47 0.94 -20.78 6.20
C SER A 47 -0.25 -20.01 5.66
N MET A 48 -0.63 -20.27 4.41
CA MET A 48 -1.87 -19.76 3.81
C MET A 48 -2.79 -20.94 3.46
N VAL A 49 -4.06 -20.80 3.85
CA VAL A 49 -5.08 -21.82 3.65
C VAL A 49 -6.30 -21.20 2.97
N LEU A 50 -6.86 -21.90 1.99
CA LEU A 50 -8.12 -21.52 1.35
C LEU A 50 -9.29 -21.94 2.24
N VAL A 51 -10.11 -20.96 2.62
CA VAL A 51 -11.28 -21.19 3.48
C VAL A 51 -12.52 -20.72 2.74
N PRO A 52 -13.46 -21.62 2.35
CA PRO A 52 -14.72 -21.21 1.76
C PRO A 52 -15.47 -20.25 2.70
N ALA A 53 -16.06 -19.20 2.15
CA ALA A 53 -16.64 -18.12 2.95
C ALA A 53 -17.85 -18.58 3.81
N ASN A 54 -18.51 -19.66 3.39
CA ASN A 54 -19.64 -20.27 4.10
C ASN A 54 -19.23 -21.35 5.11
N THR A 55 -17.93 -21.53 5.40
CA THR A 55 -17.46 -22.53 6.37
C THR A 55 -17.99 -22.18 7.77
N PRO A 56 -18.58 -23.15 8.50
CA PRO A 56 -19.04 -22.94 9.87
C PRO A 56 -17.94 -22.40 10.79
N GLY A 57 -18.29 -21.48 11.70
CA GLY A 57 -17.35 -20.86 12.64
C GLY A 57 -16.75 -19.53 12.14
N ILE A 58 -17.05 -19.09 10.93
CA ILE A 58 -16.70 -17.76 10.43
C ILE A 58 -17.81 -16.77 10.78
N THR A 59 -17.43 -15.65 11.34
CA THR A 59 -18.33 -14.52 11.61
C THR A 59 -17.73 -13.22 11.09
N VAL A 60 -18.40 -12.56 10.16
CA VAL A 60 -18.12 -11.17 9.80
C VAL A 60 -18.74 -10.29 10.87
N VAL A 61 -17.90 -9.68 11.71
CA VAL A 61 -18.33 -8.97 12.92
C VAL A 61 -18.89 -7.59 12.60
N ARG A 62 -18.16 -6.81 11.81
CA ARG A 62 -18.55 -5.45 11.41
C ARG A 62 -17.71 -4.92 10.25
N PRO A 63 -18.22 -3.95 9.50
CA PRO A 63 -17.41 -3.16 8.58
C PRO A 63 -16.50 -2.20 9.35
N LEU A 64 -15.37 -1.84 8.72
CA LEU A 64 -14.40 -0.87 9.21
C LEU A 64 -14.36 0.29 8.22
N SER A 65 -14.47 1.51 8.71
CA SER A 65 -14.43 2.69 7.87
C SER A 65 -13.05 3.35 7.84
N VAL A 66 -12.72 3.98 6.72
CA VAL A 66 -11.54 4.82 6.52
C VAL A 66 -12.00 6.26 6.34
N PHE A 67 -11.72 7.15 7.28
CA PHE A 67 -12.23 8.52 7.28
C PHE A 67 -13.77 8.62 7.12
N GLY A 68 -14.51 7.61 7.62
CA GLY A 68 -15.95 7.53 7.47
C GLY A 68 -16.45 6.81 6.19
N TYR A 69 -15.58 6.51 5.23
CA TYR A 69 -15.92 5.73 4.04
C TYR A 69 -15.84 4.22 4.34
N ASP A 70 -16.86 3.48 3.96
CA ASP A 70 -16.98 2.02 4.18
C ASP A 70 -16.50 1.17 2.99
N ASP A 71 -16.29 1.80 1.83
CA ASP A 71 -15.90 1.18 0.56
C ASP A 71 -16.83 0.03 0.12
N ALA A 72 -18.12 0.11 0.48
CA ALA A 72 -19.12 -0.89 0.08
C ALA A 72 -19.22 -1.04 -1.45
N PRO A 73 -19.50 -2.25 -1.98
CA PRO A 73 -19.74 -3.52 -1.27
C PRO A 73 -18.46 -4.26 -0.85
N HIS A 74 -17.29 -3.85 -1.35
CA HIS A 74 -16.01 -4.49 -1.10
C HIS A 74 -15.60 -4.39 0.37
N GLY A 75 -15.45 -3.18 0.88
CA GLY A 75 -15.18 -2.83 2.26
C GLY A 75 -14.00 -3.54 2.92
N HIS A 76 -13.84 -3.24 4.20
CA HIS A 76 -12.84 -3.87 5.07
C HIS A 76 -13.56 -4.39 6.31
N MET A 77 -13.39 -5.66 6.65
CA MET A 77 -14.16 -6.29 7.71
C MET A 77 -13.29 -6.74 8.86
N GLU A 78 -13.90 -6.77 10.03
CA GLU A 78 -13.44 -7.52 11.16
C GLU A 78 -14.07 -8.92 11.10
N VAL A 79 -13.23 -9.98 11.10
CA VAL A 79 -13.65 -11.37 10.91
C VAL A 79 -13.15 -12.23 12.07
N LEU A 80 -14.04 -13.00 12.67
CA LEU A 80 -13.74 -13.99 13.70
C LEU A 80 -13.76 -15.39 13.10
N PHE A 81 -12.74 -16.18 13.40
CA PHE A 81 -12.64 -17.62 13.12
C PHE A 81 -12.68 -18.35 14.45
N LYS A 82 -13.69 -19.21 14.63
CA LYS A 82 -13.87 -20.05 15.82
C LYS A 82 -14.02 -21.50 15.40
N ASP A 83 -12.99 -22.29 15.64
CA ASP A 83 -12.91 -23.71 15.29
C ASP A 83 -13.26 -24.01 13.82
N VAL A 84 -12.87 -23.10 12.92
CA VAL A 84 -13.11 -23.23 11.48
C VAL A 84 -12.26 -24.36 10.94
N THR A 85 -12.92 -25.40 10.42
CA THR A 85 -12.26 -26.62 9.97
C THR A 85 -12.30 -26.73 8.46
N VAL A 86 -11.15 -26.98 7.84
CA VAL A 86 -10.98 -27.19 6.40
C VAL A 86 -10.00 -28.33 6.13
N PRO A 87 -10.13 -29.06 5.00
CA PRO A 87 -9.20 -30.13 4.64
C PRO A 87 -7.76 -29.66 4.49
N VAL A 88 -6.79 -30.51 4.79
CA VAL A 88 -5.34 -30.21 4.61
C VAL A 88 -4.99 -29.91 3.15
N SER A 89 -5.76 -30.40 2.18
CA SER A 89 -5.59 -30.09 0.76
C SER A 89 -5.81 -28.61 0.40
N ASN A 90 -6.44 -27.83 1.29
CA ASN A 90 -6.67 -26.40 1.07
C ASN A 90 -5.44 -25.52 1.35
N ILE A 91 -4.32 -26.11 1.76
CA ILE A 91 -3.08 -25.38 1.97
C ILE A 91 -2.45 -24.93 0.63
N LEU A 92 -1.93 -23.71 0.61
CA LEU A 92 -1.21 -23.19 -0.55
C LEU A 92 0.30 -23.45 -0.39
N LEU A 93 0.92 -24.07 -1.37
CA LEU A 93 2.36 -24.41 -1.46
C LEU A 93 2.91 -25.31 -0.33
N GLY A 94 2.17 -25.55 0.75
CA GLY A 94 2.61 -26.28 1.93
C GLY A 94 2.80 -25.44 3.19
N GLU A 95 3.03 -26.11 4.33
CA GLU A 95 3.21 -25.48 5.62
C GLU A 95 4.48 -24.62 5.67
N GLY A 96 4.43 -23.51 6.42
CA GLY A 96 5.55 -22.60 6.60
C GLY A 96 5.84 -21.68 5.40
N ARG A 97 5.10 -21.76 4.31
CA ARG A 97 5.34 -20.99 3.08
C ARG A 97 4.45 -19.75 2.91
N GLY A 98 3.68 -19.39 3.93
CA GLY A 98 2.78 -18.23 3.89
C GLY A 98 3.49 -16.91 3.65
N PHE A 99 4.67 -16.70 4.25
CA PHE A 99 5.46 -15.49 4.02
C PHE A 99 6.00 -15.40 2.57
N GLU A 100 6.45 -16.52 2.00
CA GLU A 100 6.91 -16.60 0.60
C GLU A 100 5.78 -16.22 -0.36
N ILE A 101 4.58 -16.78 -0.16
CA ILE A 101 3.39 -16.46 -0.96
C ILE A 101 3.06 -14.97 -0.88
N ALA A 102 3.07 -14.40 0.34
CA ALA A 102 2.80 -13.00 0.56
C ALA A 102 3.80 -12.11 -0.19
N GLN A 103 5.10 -12.40 -0.11
CA GLN A 103 6.13 -11.58 -0.78
C GLN A 103 6.03 -11.68 -2.31
N GLY A 104 5.73 -12.87 -2.84
CA GLY A 104 5.51 -13.06 -4.28
C GLY A 104 4.36 -12.22 -4.82
N ARG A 105 3.29 -12.06 -4.04
CA ARG A 105 2.11 -11.25 -4.41
C ARG A 105 2.31 -9.75 -4.20
N LEU A 106 2.99 -9.35 -3.11
CA LEU A 106 3.11 -7.96 -2.71
C LEU A 106 4.04 -7.13 -3.61
N GLY A 107 5.05 -7.74 -4.23
CA GLY A 107 5.96 -7.04 -5.13
C GLY A 107 5.22 -6.35 -6.29
N PRO A 108 4.56 -7.10 -7.19
CA PRO A 108 3.74 -6.55 -8.27
C PRO A 108 2.60 -5.68 -7.75
N GLY A 109 1.96 -6.08 -6.64
CA GLY A 109 0.88 -5.32 -6.01
C GLY A 109 1.29 -3.89 -5.63
N ARG A 110 2.51 -3.70 -5.13
CA ARG A 110 3.05 -2.38 -4.78
C ARG A 110 3.22 -1.49 -6.00
N ILE A 111 3.70 -2.01 -7.12
CA ILE A 111 3.80 -1.26 -8.39
C ILE A 111 2.42 -0.81 -8.84
N HIS A 112 1.44 -1.71 -8.83
CA HIS A 112 0.05 -1.42 -9.19
C HIS A 112 -0.55 -0.33 -8.29
N HIS A 113 -0.33 -0.38 -6.97
CA HIS A 113 -0.77 0.68 -6.06
C HIS A 113 -0.15 2.03 -6.41
N CYS A 114 1.14 2.08 -6.72
CA CYS A 114 1.82 3.32 -7.06
C CYS A 114 1.29 3.91 -8.37
N MET A 115 1.01 3.09 -9.40
CA MET A 115 0.38 3.57 -10.63
C MET A 115 -1.02 4.15 -10.41
N ARG A 116 -1.85 3.52 -9.59
CA ARG A 116 -3.17 4.07 -9.24
C ARG A 116 -3.07 5.40 -8.51
N LEU A 117 -2.10 5.55 -7.61
CA LEU A 117 -1.83 6.81 -6.91
C LEU A 117 -1.39 7.93 -7.84
N ILE A 118 -0.59 7.62 -8.86
CA ILE A 118 -0.22 8.56 -9.90
C ILE A 118 -1.47 9.02 -10.66
N GLY A 119 -2.38 8.09 -11.01
CA GLY A 119 -3.66 8.43 -11.64
C GLY A 119 -4.56 9.30 -10.76
N LEU A 120 -4.62 9.05 -9.45
CA LEU A 120 -5.34 9.91 -8.51
C LEU A 120 -4.75 11.32 -8.44
N ALA A 121 -3.42 11.43 -8.40
CA ALA A 121 -2.73 12.72 -8.37
C ALA A 121 -2.93 13.51 -9.67
N GLU A 122 -2.91 12.84 -10.85
CA GLU A 122 -3.25 13.47 -12.14
C GLU A 122 -4.66 14.05 -12.12
N ARG A 123 -5.61 13.26 -11.64
CA ARG A 123 -7.00 13.71 -11.54
C ARG A 123 -7.16 14.88 -10.58
N ALA A 124 -6.47 14.85 -9.45
CA ALA A 124 -6.47 15.95 -8.49
C ALA A 124 -5.86 17.23 -9.09
N LEU A 125 -4.76 17.12 -9.82
CA LEU A 125 -4.14 18.24 -10.54
C LEU A 125 -5.09 18.82 -11.59
N GLU A 126 -5.79 17.98 -12.34
CA GLU A 126 -6.80 18.42 -13.30
C GLU A 126 -7.92 19.24 -12.63
N TYR A 127 -8.47 18.74 -11.50
CA TYR A 127 -9.46 19.46 -10.72
C TYR A 127 -8.91 20.78 -10.18
N MET A 128 -7.69 20.77 -9.66
CA MET A 128 -7.02 21.97 -9.17
C MET A 128 -6.89 23.05 -10.24
N CYS A 129 -6.42 22.69 -11.43
CA CYS A 129 -6.27 23.61 -12.56
C CYS A 129 -7.62 24.16 -13.03
N LYS A 130 -8.62 23.31 -13.23
CA LYS A 130 -9.98 23.73 -13.63
C LYS A 130 -10.58 24.69 -12.62
N ARG A 131 -10.52 24.35 -11.33
CA ARG A 131 -11.04 25.21 -10.26
C ARG A 131 -10.30 26.54 -10.18
N ALA A 132 -8.98 26.52 -10.21
CA ALA A 132 -8.16 27.72 -10.13
C ALA A 132 -8.45 28.70 -11.28
N SER A 133 -8.64 28.19 -12.50
CA SER A 133 -8.93 28.99 -13.69
C SER A 133 -10.34 29.59 -13.68
N ALA A 134 -11.33 28.87 -13.12
CA ALA A 134 -12.71 29.31 -13.10
C ALA A 134 -13.05 30.21 -11.90
N ARG A 135 -12.42 30.01 -10.74
CA ARG A 135 -12.75 30.74 -9.51
C ARG A 135 -12.12 32.14 -9.50
N VAL A 136 -12.96 33.15 -9.38
CA VAL A 136 -12.53 34.54 -9.12
C VAL A 136 -12.65 34.83 -7.62
N ALA A 137 -11.61 35.40 -7.03
CA ALA A 137 -11.58 35.89 -5.67
C ALA A 137 -10.69 37.13 -5.62
N PHE A 138 -11.14 38.16 -4.89
CA PHE A 138 -10.41 39.44 -4.79
C PHE A 138 -10.14 40.08 -6.16
N GLY A 139 -11.11 40.00 -7.07
CA GLY A 139 -11.08 40.63 -8.39
C GLY A 139 -10.24 39.91 -9.47
N LYS A 140 -9.65 38.76 -9.17
CA LYS A 140 -8.83 38.00 -10.13
C LYS A 140 -9.00 36.49 -9.96
N THR A 141 -8.60 35.72 -10.98
CA THR A 141 -8.67 34.26 -10.89
C THR A 141 -7.73 33.73 -9.83
N VAL A 142 -8.10 32.62 -9.18
CA VAL A 142 -7.22 31.92 -8.23
C VAL A 142 -5.93 31.45 -8.94
N ALA A 143 -6.01 31.09 -10.22
CA ALA A 143 -4.83 30.73 -11.04
C ALA A 143 -3.79 31.85 -11.19
N SER A 144 -4.17 33.11 -11.02
CA SER A 144 -3.23 34.25 -11.06
C SER A 144 -2.45 34.45 -9.76
N GLN A 145 -2.76 33.70 -8.70
CA GLN A 145 -2.03 33.76 -7.45
C GLN A 145 -0.74 32.94 -7.55
N THR A 146 0.40 33.53 -7.17
CA THR A 146 1.73 32.91 -7.27
C THR A 146 1.78 31.55 -6.54
N VAL A 147 1.23 31.47 -5.34
CA VAL A 147 1.19 30.21 -4.56
C VAL A 147 0.43 29.10 -5.28
N THR A 148 -0.61 29.44 -6.07
CA THR A 148 -1.37 28.46 -6.84
C THR A 148 -0.55 27.96 -8.03
N GLN A 149 0.13 28.87 -8.73
CA GLN A 149 1.01 28.54 -9.84
C GLN A 149 2.18 27.65 -9.40
N GLU A 150 2.80 27.99 -8.26
CA GLU A 150 3.88 27.21 -7.66
C GLU A 150 3.42 25.77 -7.34
N ARG A 151 2.26 25.62 -6.69
CA ARG A 151 1.70 24.30 -6.37
C ARG A 151 1.37 23.48 -7.61
N ILE A 152 0.85 24.09 -8.66
CA ILE A 152 0.56 23.42 -9.94
C ILE A 152 1.85 22.93 -10.59
N ALA A 153 2.88 23.77 -10.65
CA ALA A 153 4.18 23.41 -11.21
C ALA A 153 4.86 22.29 -10.43
N GLU A 154 4.89 22.42 -9.10
CA GLU A 154 5.46 21.41 -8.22
C GLU A 154 4.69 20.07 -8.30
N ALA A 155 3.36 20.11 -8.36
CA ALA A 155 2.54 18.92 -8.54
C ALA A 155 2.90 18.18 -9.84
N ARG A 156 3.06 18.90 -10.95
CA ARG A 156 3.48 18.31 -12.24
C ARG A 156 4.83 17.63 -12.13
N CYS A 157 5.83 18.32 -11.56
CA CYS A 157 7.17 17.76 -11.38
C CYS A 157 7.12 16.47 -10.53
N ARG A 158 6.45 16.50 -9.40
CA ARG A 158 6.37 15.35 -8.47
C ARG A 158 5.64 14.15 -9.08
N ILE A 159 4.57 14.39 -9.83
CA ILE A 159 3.83 13.32 -10.52
C ILE A 159 4.73 12.62 -11.53
N ASP A 160 5.44 13.39 -12.35
CA ASP A 160 6.30 12.81 -13.39
C ASP A 160 7.52 12.10 -12.82
N MET A 161 8.15 12.64 -11.76
CA MET A 161 9.21 11.94 -11.01
C MET A 161 8.71 10.60 -10.47
N ALA A 162 7.54 10.57 -9.83
CA ALA A 162 6.96 9.34 -9.27
C ALA A 162 6.61 8.33 -10.38
N ARG A 163 6.09 8.80 -11.52
CA ARG A 163 5.78 7.98 -12.69
C ARG A 163 7.02 7.33 -13.26
N LEU A 164 8.07 8.09 -13.53
CA LEU A 164 9.31 7.56 -14.09
C LEU A 164 9.95 6.53 -13.18
N LEU A 165 9.97 6.78 -11.86
CA LEU A 165 10.48 5.81 -10.90
C LEU A 165 9.63 4.54 -10.86
N THR A 166 8.30 4.66 -10.96
CA THR A 166 7.38 3.51 -10.99
C THR A 166 7.54 2.69 -12.27
N LEU A 167 7.71 3.35 -13.42
CA LEU A 167 8.00 2.68 -14.68
C LEU A 167 9.35 1.95 -14.66
N LYS A 168 10.37 2.56 -14.03
CA LYS A 168 11.67 1.89 -13.80
C LYS A 168 11.50 0.62 -12.96
N ALA A 169 10.71 0.67 -11.89
CA ALA A 169 10.45 -0.50 -11.04
C ALA A 169 9.72 -1.61 -11.82
N ALA A 170 8.74 -1.25 -12.65
CA ALA A 170 8.01 -2.18 -13.51
C ALA A 170 8.94 -2.83 -14.55
N TRP A 171 9.72 -2.02 -15.25
CA TRP A 171 10.69 -2.51 -16.22
C TRP A 171 11.72 -3.47 -15.61
N LEU A 172 12.29 -3.14 -14.43
CA LEU A 172 13.20 -4.04 -13.72
C LEU A 172 12.51 -5.34 -13.30
N MET A 173 11.23 -5.28 -12.91
CA MET A 173 10.44 -6.47 -12.59
C MET A 173 10.32 -7.39 -13.83
N ASP A 174 10.05 -6.82 -15.00
CA ASP A 174 9.86 -7.58 -16.24
C ASP A 174 11.16 -8.25 -16.71
N ILE A 175 12.30 -7.56 -16.66
CA ILE A 175 13.56 -8.08 -17.19
C ILE A 175 14.37 -8.93 -16.20
N ALA A 176 14.22 -8.71 -14.88
CA ALA A 176 15.08 -9.32 -13.86
C ALA A 176 14.33 -9.86 -12.63
N GLY A 177 13.02 -9.65 -12.56
CA GLY A 177 12.14 -10.19 -11.52
C GLY A 177 12.15 -9.43 -10.19
N ASN A 178 11.26 -9.85 -9.31
CA ASN A 178 10.94 -9.17 -8.05
C ASN A 178 12.15 -9.00 -7.10
N LYS A 179 13.07 -9.97 -7.08
CA LYS A 179 14.23 -9.91 -6.17
C LYS A 179 15.21 -8.79 -6.54
N VAL A 180 15.38 -8.53 -7.84
CA VAL A 180 16.25 -7.47 -8.35
C VAL A 180 15.58 -6.12 -8.19
N ALA A 181 14.30 -6.01 -8.53
CA ALA A 181 13.52 -4.76 -8.45
C ALA A 181 13.17 -4.33 -7.01
N LYS A 182 13.56 -5.08 -5.98
CA LYS A 182 13.13 -4.85 -4.58
C LYS A 182 13.42 -3.44 -4.05
N ASN A 183 14.53 -2.83 -4.48
CA ASN A 183 14.92 -1.48 -4.05
C ASN A 183 13.99 -0.42 -4.66
N GLU A 184 13.79 -0.48 -5.98
CA GLU A 184 12.89 0.41 -6.71
C GLU A 184 11.45 0.27 -6.22
N ILE A 185 11.00 -0.97 -5.93
CA ILE A 185 9.68 -1.24 -5.35
C ILE A 185 9.55 -0.60 -3.96
N ALA A 186 10.60 -0.64 -3.13
CA ALA A 186 10.59 0.05 -1.84
C ALA A 186 10.55 1.57 -2.01
N MET A 187 11.34 2.14 -2.93
CA MET A 187 11.37 3.58 -3.20
C MET A 187 10.02 4.11 -3.69
N ILE A 188 9.37 3.46 -4.66
CA ILE A 188 8.08 3.93 -5.17
C ILE A 188 6.99 3.89 -4.10
N LYS A 189 7.04 2.92 -3.17
CA LYS A 189 6.10 2.80 -2.06
C LYS A 189 6.23 3.92 -1.03
N VAL A 190 7.37 4.59 -0.97
CA VAL A 190 7.54 5.83 -0.20
C VAL A 190 7.13 7.04 -1.03
N VAL A 191 7.61 7.15 -2.27
CA VAL A 191 7.46 8.33 -3.11
C VAL A 191 6.01 8.56 -3.55
N ALA A 192 5.38 7.55 -4.17
CA ALA A 192 4.08 7.73 -4.81
C ALA A 192 2.93 8.05 -3.83
N PRO A 193 2.78 7.38 -2.66
CA PRO A 193 1.73 7.73 -1.72
C PRO A 193 1.89 9.12 -1.11
N ASN A 194 3.12 9.52 -0.78
CA ASN A 194 3.38 10.84 -0.22
C ASN A 194 3.13 11.95 -1.25
N MET A 195 3.57 11.76 -2.50
CA MET A 195 3.28 12.65 -3.61
C MET A 195 1.76 12.80 -3.82
N ALA A 196 1.02 11.69 -3.89
CA ALA A 196 -0.42 11.73 -4.12
C ALA A 196 -1.17 12.46 -2.99
N CYS A 197 -0.86 12.18 -1.73
CA CYS A 197 -1.43 12.89 -0.60
C CYS A 197 -1.20 14.41 -0.71
N GLN A 198 0.02 14.82 -1.06
CA GLN A 198 0.35 16.24 -1.16
C GLN A 198 -0.39 16.94 -2.30
N VAL A 199 -0.44 16.32 -3.49
CA VAL A 199 -1.13 16.91 -4.66
C VAL A 199 -2.63 17.00 -4.41
N ILE A 200 -3.23 15.97 -3.82
CA ILE A 200 -4.66 15.96 -3.49
C ILE A 200 -4.97 17.01 -2.43
N ASP A 201 -4.13 17.18 -1.41
CA ASP A 201 -4.27 18.22 -0.38
C ASP A 201 -4.25 19.63 -0.99
N TRP A 202 -3.33 19.91 -1.91
CA TRP A 202 -3.32 21.19 -2.62
C TRP A 202 -4.57 21.41 -3.47
N ALA A 203 -5.08 20.37 -4.11
CA ALA A 203 -6.33 20.43 -4.85
C ALA A 203 -7.53 20.72 -3.93
N MET A 204 -7.60 20.05 -2.78
CA MET A 204 -8.63 20.31 -1.74
C MET A 204 -8.56 21.76 -1.27
N GLN A 205 -7.38 22.29 -1.01
CA GLN A 205 -7.18 23.67 -0.57
C GLN A 205 -7.71 24.69 -1.59
N VAL A 206 -7.47 24.47 -2.90
CA VAL A 206 -8.00 25.34 -3.96
C VAL A 206 -9.52 25.26 -4.08
N HIS A 207 -10.13 24.14 -3.71
CA HIS A 207 -11.59 23.98 -3.71
C HIS A 207 -12.27 24.55 -2.45
N GLY A 208 -11.51 24.82 -1.37
CA GLY A 208 -12.06 25.27 -0.10
C GLY A 208 -13.01 24.23 0.50
N GLY A 209 -14.18 24.65 1.01
CA GLY A 209 -15.18 23.74 1.60
C GLY A 209 -15.61 22.61 0.65
N GLY A 210 -15.70 22.87 -0.65
CA GLY A 210 -15.97 21.84 -1.65
C GLY A 210 -14.94 20.74 -1.70
N GLY A 211 -13.67 21.04 -1.41
CA GLY A 211 -12.59 20.07 -1.40
C GLY A 211 -12.68 18.99 -0.33
N VAL A 212 -13.41 19.26 0.76
CA VAL A 212 -13.66 18.33 1.87
C VAL A 212 -15.09 17.77 1.88
N SER A 213 -15.93 18.19 0.91
CA SER A 213 -17.31 17.72 0.77
C SER A 213 -17.42 16.51 -0.14
N GLY A 214 -18.63 15.95 -0.23
CA GLY A 214 -18.97 14.89 -1.18
C GLY A 214 -19.22 15.39 -2.62
N ASP A 215 -19.21 16.70 -2.88
CA ASP A 215 -19.46 17.28 -4.21
C ASP A 215 -18.29 17.06 -5.18
N PHE A 216 -17.10 16.87 -4.64
CA PHE A 216 -15.88 16.56 -5.40
C PHE A 216 -15.25 15.28 -4.87
N PRO A 217 -14.58 14.48 -5.73
CA PRO A 217 -13.99 13.21 -5.31
C PRO A 217 -12.70 13.37 -4.47
N LEU A 218 -12.30 14.59 -4.11
CA LEU A 218 -11.00 14.90 -3.51
C LEU A 218 -10.84 14.33 -2.11
N ALA A 219 -11.87 14.46 -1.25
CA ALA A 219 -11.84 13.93 0.11
C ALA A 219 -11.68 12.40 0.11
N TYR A 220 -12.47 11.69 -0.71
CA TYR A 220 -12.36 10.25 -0.88
C TYR A 220 -11.01 9.83 -1.47
N SER A 221 -10.53 10.57 -2.49
CA SER A 221 -9.21 10.33 -3.09
C SER A 221 -8.09 10.49 -2.07
N TYR A 222 -8.17 11.50 -1.19
CA TYR A 222 -7.21 11.69 -0.11
C TYR A 222 -7.24 10.54 0.89
N ALA A 223 -8.42 10.14 1.34
CA ALA A 223 -8.60 9.00 2.24
C ALA A 223 -7.95 7.74 1.67
N THR A 224 -8.23 7.42 0.40
CA THR A 224 -7.65 6.27 -0.32
C THR A 224 -6.13 6.40 -0.44
N ALA A 225 -5.60 7.55 -0.87
CA ALA A 225 -4.17 7.78 -1.00
C ALA A 225 -3.44 7.66 0.35
N ARG A 226 -4.05 8.17 1.42
CA ARG A 226 -3.47 8.14 2.77
C ARG A 226 -3.29 6.73 3.31
N THR A 227 -4.21 5.81 3.00
CA THR A 227 -4.09 4.41 3.42
C THR A 227 -2.87 3.72 2.83
N LEU A 228 -2.49 4.08 1.60
CA LEU A 228 -1.37 3.46 0.90
C LEU A 228 0.02 3.87 1.43
N ARG A 229 0.09 4.77 2.40
CA ARG A 229 1.31 5.03 3.15
C ARG A 229 1.65 3.92 4.15
N PHE A 230 0.69 3.04 4.48
CA PHE A 230 0.91 1.91 5.38
C PHE A 230 0.41 0.57 4.82
N ALA A 231 -0.54 0.53 3.90
CA ALA A 231 -0.96 -0.70 3.25
C ALA A 231 0.18 -1.31 2.42
N ASP A 232 0.29 -2.63 2.41
CA ASP A 232 1.41 -3.38 1.80
C ASP A 232 2.80 -3.01 2.34
N GLY A 233 2.84 -2.54 3.56
CA GLY A 233 4.02 -2.08 4.29
C GLY A 233 4.04 -0.57 4.48
N PRO A 234 4.22 -0.11 5.74
CA PRO A 234 4.32 1.31 6.04
C PRO A 234 5.60 1.95 5.48
N ASP A 235 5.57 3.28 5.33
CA ASP A 235 6.69 4.10 4.85
C ASP A 235 8.00 3.73 5.57
N GLU A 236 7.95 3.47 6.89
CA GLU A 236 9.10 3.16 7.73
C GLU A 236 9.74 1.82 7.35
N VAL A 237 8.94 0.81 7.05
CA VAL A 237 9.44 -0.51 6.60
C VAL A 237 10.20 -0.38 5.29
N HIS A 238 9.66 0.40 4.35
CA HIS A 238 10.30 0.63 3.05
C HIS A 238 11.56 1.48 3.18
N ARG A 239 11.54 2.55 3.97
CA ARG A 239 12.73 3.39 4.26
C ARG A 239 13.83 2.57 4.91
N ASN A 240 13.52 1.70 5.88
CA ASN A 240 14.50 0.80 6.49
C ASN A 240 15.08 -0.19 5.47
N ALA A 241 14.25 -0.71 4.54
CA ALA A 241 14.73 -1.61 3.49
C ALA A 241 15.69 -0.90 2.52
N ILE A 242 15.34 0.32 2.08
CA ILE A 242 16.18 1.16 1.21
C ILE A 242 17.52 1.45 1.90
N ALA A 243 17.50 1.91 3.15
CA ALA A 243 18.70 2.23 3.91
C ALA A 243 19.62 1.02 4.07
N LYS A 244 19.07 -0.16 4.39
CA LYS A 244 19.84 -1.39 4.49
C LYS A 244 20.50 -1.80 3.17
N LEU A 245 19.78 -1.65 2.06
CA LEU A 245 20.33 -1.97 0.73
C LEU A 245 21.42 -0.98 0.33
N GLU A 246 21.26 0.30 0.65
CA GLU A 246 22.26 1.33 0.36
C GLU A 246 23.53 1.11 1.19
N LEU A 247 23.38 1.01 2.52
CA LEU A 247 24.51 0.74 3.43
C LEU A 247 25.24 -0.57 3.10
N GLY A 248 24.51 -1.60 2.64
CA GLY A 248 25.08 -2.87 2.26
C GLY A 248 26.09 -2.81 1.10
N LYS A 249 26.03 -1.78 0.26
CA LYS A 249 26.99 -1.56 -0.83
C LYS A 249 28.40 -1.23 -0.30
N TYR A 250 28.48 -0.66 0.90
CA TYR A 250 29.71 -0.17 1.52
C TYR A 250 30.21 -1.04 2.70
N ALA A 251 29.34 -1.94 3.19
CA ALA A 251 29.67 -2.78 4.36
C ALA A 251 30.82 -3.78 4.10
N ALA A 252 31.09 -4.14 2.85
CA ALA A 252 32.11 -5.09 2.46
C ALA A 252 33.55 -4.52 2.53
N ASN A 253 33.72 -3.19 2.53
CA ASN A 253 35.02 -2.54 2.59
C ASN A 253 35.01 -1.23 3.38
N PRO A 254 34.95 -1.30 4.74
CA PRO A 254 34.90 -0.10 5.58
C PRO A 254 36.12 0.84 5.45
N ARG A 255 37.25 0.31 4.96
CA ARG A 255 38.52 1.06 4.84
C ARG A 255 38.61 1.98 3.62
N GLU A 256 37.76 1.78 2.60
CA GLU A 256 37.70 2.64 1.42
C GLU A 256 36.91 3.95 1.67
N VAL A 257 36.30 4.11 2.85
CA VAL A 257 35.49 5.27 3.23
C VAL A 257 36.26 6.31 4.06
N GLU A 258 37.52 6.05 4.36
CA GLU A 258 38.35 7.10 4.96
C GLU A 258 38.62 8.17 3.91
N MET A 259 37.84 9.25 3.98
CA MET A 259 38.16 10.48 3.28
C MET A 259 39.59 10.88 3.64
N PRO A 260 40.47 11.17 2.69
CA PRO A 260 41.77 11.70 3.02
C PRO A 260 41.56 12.99 3.81
N ILE A 261 41.88 12.95 5.10
CA ILE A 261 41.95 14.15 5.90
C ILE A 261 43.11 14.94 5.26
N THR A 262 42.77 16.02 4.54
CA THR A 262 43.75 17.00 4.11
C THR A 262 44.38 17.54 5.39
N ARG A 263 45.57 16.99 5.75
CA ARG A 263 46.43 17.61 6.75
C ARG A 263 46.81 18.98 6.15
N GLY A 264 46.16 20.01 6.68
CA GLY A 264 46.58 21.39 6.39
C GLY A 264 48.05 21.52 6.69
N SER A 265 48.78 21.92 5.70
CA SER A 265 50.15 22.37 5.80
C SER A 265 50.25 23.67 6.60
#